data_34083edacc1a926c1a7727f43516876c
#
_entry.id   34083edacc1a926c1a7727f43516876c
#
_cell.length_a   1.000
_cell.length_b   1.000
_cell.length_c   1.000
_cell.angle_alpha   90.00
_cell.angle_beta   90.00
_cell.angle_gamma   90.00
#
_symmetry.space_group_name_H-M   'P 1'
#
loop_
_entity.id
_entity.type
_entity.pdbx_description
1 polymer ?
#
loop_
_entity_poly.entity_id
_entity_poly.type
_entity_poly.pdbx_seq_one_letter_code
_entity_poly.pdbx_strand_id
1 'polypeptide(L)'
;MRKLFLCIALAATILSVSGQAKKPILMVVPSDSYCDRNAFTQEYTDEAGNTRSISDYNKAFKSAESEELRLVISELSKIMADRGFPLKDLEQTLKSIAQSNVELSMLQSSSSGSMVKESPIDVLKRTAQADIIMDIDFSVKIKGPQRFITYNLRAVDAYTNKVITAVAGDGKPSGSASIGLLLEEAVLNYMDDYTTALQNHFDDIFTNGREVVVVLRVWDNADVDFETDFEYMGETGMLGDIMDVWMDDNTVNSRFSRVSGTENTIRYEQVRIPLFKLSFGKERAIDARGFINGLGSMLKAEPFNIQSKVYERGLGEVWLILGEK
;
A
#
# COMPACT_ATOMS: atom_id res chain seq x y z
N MET A 1 54.21 44.78 14.72
CA MET A 1 53.45 44.62 13.44
C MET A 1 52.59 43.37 13.58
N ARG A 2 51.35 43.59 13.91
CA ARG A 2 50.32 42.58 14.17
C ARG A 2 49.78 42.09 12.83
N LYS A 3 49.96 40.84 12.45
CA LYS A 3 49.22 40.19 11.39
C LYS A 3 48.04 39.45 12.00
N LEU A 4 46.88 40.01 11.81
CA LEU A 4 45.56 39.48 12.18
C LEU A 4 45.24 38.32 11.26
N PHE A 5 45.25 37.10 11.78
CA PHE A 5 44.74 35.95 11.07
C PHE A 5 43.21 35.94 11.22
N LEU A 6 42.54 36.35 10.18
CA LEU A 6 41.07 36.25 10.03
C LEU A 6 40.77 34.83 9.53
N CYS A 7 40.55 33.89 10.45
CA CYS A 7 39.98 32.62 10.14
C CYS A 7 38.48 32.81 9.86
N ILE A 8 38.14 32.93 8.60
CA ILE A 8 36.74 32.82 8.13
C ILE A 8 36.38 31.34 8.21
N ALA A 9 35.76 30.94 9.32
CA ALA A 9 35.07 29.68 9.44
C ALA A 9 33.82 29.76 8.53
N LEU A 10 33.93 29.26 7.31
CA LEU A 10 32.81 29.04 6.42
C LEU A 10 32.01 27.87 7.00
N ALA A 11 31.11 28.17 7.91
CA ALA A 11 30.11 27.23 8.34
C ALA A 11 29.23 26.92 7.14
N ALA A 12 29.56 25.85 6.43
CA ALA A 12 28.66 25.24 5.45
C ALA A 12 27.44 24.73 6.23
N THR A 13 26.43 25.56 6.39
CA THR A 13 25.11 25.14 6.76
C THR A 13 24.59 24.28 5.60
N ILE A 14 24.80 22.98 5.73
CA ILE A 14 24.07 21.99 4.94
C ILE A 14 22.61 22.18 5.35
N LEU A 15 21.91 23.04 4.63
CA LEU A 15 20.46 23.04 4.60
C LEU A 15 20.07 21.69 4.00
N SER A 16 19.88 20.71 4.88
CA SER A 16 19.12 19.52 4.54
C SER A 16 17.75 20.02 4.14
N VAL A 17 17.53 20.22 2.86
CA VAL A 17 16.18 20.31 2.30
C VAL A 17 15.61 18.91 2.47
N SER A 18 15.16 18.62 3.69
CA SER A 18 14.28 17.49 3.92
C SER A 18 13.05 17.76 3.07
N GLY A 19 13.00 17.17 1.88
CA GLY A 19 11.74 17.02 1.18
C GLY A 19 10.80 16.46 2.24
N GLN A 20 9.71 17.18 2.55
CA GLN A 20 8.79 16.78 3.61
C GLN A 20 8.25 15.42 3.21
N ALA A 21 8.77 14.39 3.84
CA ALA A 21 8.32 13.04 3.61
C ALA A 21 6.82 13.00 3.79
N LYS A 22 6.11 12.49 2.79
CA LYS A 22 4.67 12.31 2.87
C LYS A 22 4.38 11.51 4.13
N LYS A 23 3.67 12.11 5.10
CA LYS A 23 3.22 11.36 6.27
C LYS A 23 2.40 10.17 5.80
N PRO A 24 2.61 8.98 6.36
CA PRO A 24 1.83 7.81 6.01
C PRO A 24 0.34 8.07 6.19
N ILE A 25 -0.45 7.59 5.25
CA ILE A 25 -1.90 7.71 5.28
C ILE A 25 -2.47 6.43 5.85
N LEU A 26 -3.23 6.57 6.93
CA LEU A 26 -3.94 5.47 7.58
C LEU A 26 -5.43 5.58 7.29
N MET A 27 -6.12 4.44 7.21
CA MET A 27 -7.57 4.36 7.07
C MET A 27 -8.12 3.23 7.93
N VAL A 28 -9.23 3.46 8.64
CA VAL A 28 -9.96 2.39 9.32
C VAL A 28 -11.03 1.84 8.40
N VAL A 29 -11.12 0.51 8.35
CA VAL A 29 -12.18 -0.22 7.65
C VAL A 29 -12.79 -1.28 8.57
N PRO A 30 -14.07 -1.65 8.43
CA PRO A 30 -14.59 -2.84 9.10
C PRO A 30 -13.90 -4.08 8.55
N SER A 31 -13.59 -5.05 9.41
CA SER A 31 -13.00 -6.31 9.01
C SER A 31 -13.95 -7.15 8.16
N ASP A 32 -13.40 -8.10 7.39
CA ASP A 32 -14.23 -9.06 6.65
C ASP A 32 -15.15 -9.83 7.57
N SER A 33 -14.65 -10.27 8.73
CA SER A 33 -15.46 -10.98 9.75
C SER A 33 -16.62 -10.13 10.28
N TYR A 34 -16.42 -8.82 10.45
CA TYR A 34 -17.49 -7.91 10.81
C TYR A 34 -18.53 -7.80 9.69
N CYS A 35 -18.08 -7.63 8.45
CA CYS A 35 -18.95 -7.53 7.29
C CYS A 35 -19.76 -8.80 7.07
N ASP A 36 -19.14 -9.97 7.18
CA ASP A 36 -19.82 -11.27 7.04
C ASP A 36 -20.91 -11.47 8.09
N ARG A 37 -20.59 -11.19 9.36
CA ARG A 37 -21.56 -11.32 10.48
C ARG A 37 -22.79 -10.43 10.34
N ASN A 38 -22.61 -9.26 9.72
CA ASN A 38 -23.67 -8.27 9.55
C ASN A 38 -24.29 -8.30 8.14
N ALA A 39 -23.97 -9.31 7.32
CA ALA A 39 -24.41 -9.45 5.94
C ALA A 39 -24.08 -8.23 5.05
N PHE A 40 -22.98 -7.53 5.34
CA PHE A 40 -22.45 -6.45 4.51
C PHE A 40 -21.50 -6.99 3.44
N THR A 41 -22.02 -7.86 2.59
CA THR A 41 -21.27 -8.56 1.56
C THR A 41 -21.89 -8.36 0.19
N GLN A 42 -21.07 -8.54 -0.85
CA GLN A 42 -21.44 -8.54 -2.25
C GLN A 42 -20.75 -9.68 -3.01
N GLU A 43 -21.33 -10.12 -4.10
CA GLU A 43 -20.68 -11.09 -4.98
C GLU A 43 -19.63 -10.41 -5.85
N TYR A 44 -18.47 -11.02 -5.93
CA TYR A 44 -17.38 -10.61 -6.79
C TYR A 44 -16.91 -11.79 -7.65
N THR A 45 -16.90 -11.58 -8.96
CA THR A 45 -16.39 -12.57 -9.91
C THR A 45 -15.04 -12.08 -10.43
N ASP A 46 -14.00 -12.88 -10.22
CA ASP A 46 -12.65 -12.60 -10.69
C ASP A 46 -12.50 -12.84 -12.22
N GLU A 47 -11.32 -12.57 -12.77
CA GLU A 47 -11.04 -12.73 -14.20
C GLU A 47 -11.07 -14.19 -14.66
N ALA A 48 -10.85 -15.13 -13.75
CA ALA A 48 -10.93 -16.57 -14.02
C ALA A 48 -12.38 -17.08 -13.98
N GLY A 49 -13.38 -16.22 -13.67
CA GLY A 49 -14.78 -16.56 -13.58
C GLY A 49 -15.22 -17.14 -12.24
N ASN A 50 -14.33 -17.15 -11.22
CA ASN A 50 -14.68 -17.62 -9.88
C ASN A 50 -15.47 -16.56 -9.15
N THR A 51 -16.64 -16.91 -8.63
CA THR A 51 -17.49 -16.02 -7.84
C THR A 51 -17.30 -16.30 -6.36
N ARG A 52 -17.08 -15.24 -5.57
CA ARG A 52 -16.94 -15.30 -4.12
C ARG A 52 -17.63 -14.12 -3.45
N SER A 53 -18.05 -14.32 -2.22
CA SER A 53 -18.55 -13.22 -1.36
C SER A 53 -17.38 -12.42 -0.82
N ILE A 54 -17.49 -11.10 -0.88
CA ILE A 54 -16.50 -10.16 -0.37
C ILE A 54 -17.20 -9.03 0.38
N SER A 55 -16.45 -8.31 1.23
CA SER A 55 -16.97 -7.17 1.99
C SER A 55 -17.50 -6.06 1.09
N ASP A 56 -18.69 -5.56 1.42
CA ASP A 56 -19.30 -4.38 0.80
C ASP A 56 -19.25 -3.21 1.79
N TYR A 57 -18.19 -2.42 1.70
CA TYR A 57 -17.99 -1.25 2.55
C TYR A 57 -19.06 -0.17 2.35
N ASN A 58 -19.62 -0.03 1.13
CA ASN A 58 -20.72 0.91 0.88
C ASN A 58 -21.98 0.50 1.64
N LYS A 59 -22.32 -0.78 1.61
CA LYS A 59 -23.46 -1.34 2.36
C LYS A 59 -23.21 -1.19 3.86
N ALA A 60 -22.00 -1.51 4.33
CA ALA A 60 -21.60 -1.38 5.72
C ALA A 60 -21.75 0.05 6.27
N PHE A 61 -21.54 1.08 5.44
CA PHE A 61 -21.65 2.48 5.86
C PHE A 61 -23.02 3.10 5.68
N LYS A 62 -23.76 2.68 4.66
CA LYS A 62 -25.07 3.27 4.31
C LYS A 62 -26.25 2.62 5.06
N SER A 63 -26.06 1.43 5.61
CA SER A 63 -27.13 0.76 6.36
C SER A 63 -27.54 1.56 7.60
N ALA A 64 -28.83 1.59 7.92
CA ALA A 64 -29.34 2.14 9.17
C ALA A 64 -28.74 1.41 10.39
N GLU A 65 -28.41 0.12 10.23
CA GLU A 65 -27.81 -0.73 11.26
C GLU A 65 -26.33 -0.42 11.52
N SER A 66 -25.73 0.49 10.74
CA SER A 66 -24.29 0.84 10.81
C SER A 66 -23.98 2.00 11.77
N GLU A 67 -24.94 2.46 12.58
CA GLU A 67 -24.69 3.55 13.53
C GLU A 67 -23.53 3.23 14.47
N GLU A 68 -23.51 2.03 15.00
CA GLU A 68 -22.45 1.57 15.92
C GLU A 68 -21.07 1.55 15.21
N LEU A 69 -21.02 1.10 13.96
CA LEU A 69 -19.77 1.10 13.16
C LEU A 69 -19.24 2.54 12.95
N ARG A 70 -20.13 3.47 12.59
CA ARG A 70 -19.74 4.88 12.40
C ARG A 70 -19.21 5.51 13.69
N LEU A 71 -19.84 5.22 14.82
CA LEU A 71 -19.37 5.69 16.13
C LEU A 71 -18.01 5.11 16.50
N VAL A 72 -17.80 3.82 16.27
CA VAL A 72 -16.52 3.12 16.52
C VAL A 72 -15.40 3.71 15.65
N ILE A 73 -15.64 3.90 14.34
CA ILE A 73 -14.65 4.49 13.44
C ILE A 73 -14.35 5.94 13.81
N SER A 74 -15.37 6.72 14.19
CA SER A 74 -15.18 8.11 14.62
C SER A 74 -14.34 8.19 15.89
N GLU A 75 -14.57 7.31 16.86
CA GLU A 75 -13.78 7.26 18.10
C GLU A 75 -12.34 6.83 17.85
N LEU A 76 -12.10 5.81 17.01
CA LEU A 76 -10.75 5.43 16.58
C LEU A 76 -10.05 6.57 15.86
N SER A 77 -10.76 7.31 15.02
CA SER A 77 -10.21 8.46 14.30
C SER A 77 -9.76 9.55 15.27
N LYS A 78 -10.53 9.83 16.30
CA LYS A 78 -10.18 10.77 17.38
C LYS A 78 -8.93 10.29 18.14
N ILE A 79 -8.96 9.05 18.64
CA ILE A 79 -7.85 8.45 19.41
C ILE A 79 -6.53 8.49 18.62
N MET A 80 -6.57 8.18 17.32
CA MET A 80 -5.39 8.18 16.46
C MET A 80 -4.93 9.60 16.13
N ALA A 81 -5.85 10.52 15.88
CA ALA A 81 -5.52 11.93 15.62
C ALA A 81 -4.84 12.58 16.82
N ASP A 82 -5.31 12.32 18.05
CA ASP A 82 -4.73 12.81 19.31
C ASP A 82 -3.29 12.30 19.51
N ARG A 83 -2.93 11.17 18.88
CA ARG A 83 -1.58 10.58 18.88
C ARG A 83 -0.73 10.97 17.66
N GLY A 84 -1.21 11.90 16.83
CA GLY A 84 -0.48 12.39 15.67
C GLY A 84 -0.61 11.54 14.39
N PHE A 85 -1.54 10.57 14.39
CA PHE A 85 -1.85 9.71 13.24
C PHE A 85 -3.25 9.99 12.68
N PRO A 86 -3.49 11.13 12.01
CA PRO A 86 -4.80 11.44 11.46
C PRO A 86 -5.19 10.42 10.39
N LEU A 87 -6.44 9.92 10.47
CA LEU A 87 -6.97 8.92 9.55
C LEU A 87 -7.63 9.58 8.34
N LYS A 88 -7.53 8.91 7.19
CA LYS A 88 -8.33 9.25 6.02
C LYS A 88 -9.74 8.70 6.19
N ASP A 89 -10.72 9.53 5.90
CA ASP A 89 -12.13 9.20 6.06
C ASP A 89 -12.58 8.17 5.01
N LEU A 90 -13.11 7.04 5.47
CA LEU A 90 -13.58 5.95 4.62
C LEU A 90 -14.83 6.37 3.84
N GLU A 91 -15.78 7.06 4.46
CA GLU A 91 -17.03 7.46 3.81
C GLU A 91 -16.77 8.42 2.64
N GLN A 92 -15.90 9.42 2.83
CA GLN A 92 -15.53 10.34 1.77
C GLN A 92 -14.75 9.64 0.65
N THR A 93 -13.92 8.66 0.99
CA THR A 93 -13.20 7.87 0.00
C THR A 93 -14.16 7.03 -0.85
N LEU A 94 -15.15 6.39 -0.23
CA LEU A 94 -16.18 5.62 -0.94
C LEU A 94 -17.03 6.52 -1.85
N LYS A 95 -17.35 7.75 -1.43
CA LYS A 95 -18.03 8.73 -2.28
C LYS A 95 -17.17 9.12 -3.49
N SER A 96 -15.88 9.34 -3.28
CA SER A 96 -14.94 9.66 -4.37
C SER A 96 -14.81 8.53 -5.37
N ILE A 97 -14.75 7.26 -4.91
CA ILE A 97 -14.75 6.08 -5.78
C ILE A 97 -16.02 6.03 -6.63
N ALA A 98 -17.20 6.21 -6.01
CA ALA A 98 -18.47 6.18 -6.73
C ALA A 98 -18.53 7.28 -7.80
N GLN A 99 -18.08 8.48 -7.50
CA GLN A 99 -18.02 9.60 -8.45
C GLN A 99 -17.04 9.31 -9.59
N SER A 100 -15.83 8.86 -9.29
CA SER A 100 -14.83 8.53 -10.32
C SER A 100 -15.31 7.41 -11.25
N ASN A 101 -16.02 6.42 -10.74
CA ASN A 101 -16.58 5.35 -11.57
C ASN A 101 -17.65 5.87 -12.56
N VAL A 102 -18.45 6.85 -12.13
CA VAL A 102 -19.45 7.51 -13.03
C VAL A 102 -18.70 8.30 -14.11
N GLU A 103 -17.69 9.08 -13.75
CA GLU A 103 -16.89 9.86 -14.70
C GLU A 103 -16.15 8.95 -15.70
N LEU A 104 -15.52 7.87 -15.23
CA LEU A 104 -14.84 6.90 -16.09
C LEU A 104 -15.81 6.21 -17.04
N SER A 105 -17.03 5.88 -16.59
CA SER A 105 -18.04 5.27 -17.45
C SER A 105 -18.47 6.21 -18.59
N MET A 106 -18.42 7.52 -18.39
CA MET A 106 -18.71 8.52 -19.42
C MET A 106 -17.56 8.69 -20.42
N LEU A 107 -16.32 8.38 -20.00
CA LEU A 107 -15.11 8.53 -20.83
C LEU A 107 -14.75 7.25 -21.61
N GLN A 108 -15.30 6.10 -21.22
CA GLN A 108 -15.03 4.84 -21.91
C GLN A 108 -15.70 4.83 -23.29
N SER A 109 -14.88 4.96 -24.32
CA SER A 109 -15.29 4.55 -25.65
C SER A 109 -15.21 3.02 -25.76
N SER A 110 -16.05 2.42 -26.59
CA SER A 110 -16.21 0.98 -26.80
C SER A 110 -14.95 0.20 -27.26
N SER A 111 -13.78 0.85 -27.28
CA SER A 111 -12.51 0.29 -27.74
C SER A 111 -11.40 0.24 -26.68
N SER A 112 -11.65 0.66 -25.43
CA SER A 112 -10.64 0.54 -24.37
C SER A 112 -10.59 -0.90 -23.87
N GLY A 113 -9.46 -1.56 -24.13
CA GLY A 113 -9.20 -2.95 -23.75
C GLY A 113 -9.42 -3.22 -22.27
N SER A 114 -9.67 -4.48 -21.95
CA SER A 114 -9.95 -5.01 -20.62
C SER A 114 -8.98 -4.46 -19.57
N MET A 115 -9.47 -3.57 -18.70
CA MET A 115 -8.79 -3.27 -17.46
C MET A 115 -8.82 -4.53 -16.57
N VAL A 116 -7.68 -4.90 -16.02
CA VAL A 116 -7.61 -5.93 -14.98
C VAL A 116 -8.62 -5.56 -13.88
N LYS A 117 -9.55 -6.48 -13.58
CA LYS A 117 -10.61 -6.23 -12.61
C LYS A 117 -10.04 -6.25 -11.20
N GLU A 118 -9.80 -5.08 -10.62
CA GLU A 118 -9.32 -4.95 -9.25
C GLU A 118 -10.40 -5.34 -8.22
N SER A 119 -9.96 -5.90 -7.09
CA SER A 119 -10.87 -6.13 -5.97
C SER A 119 -11.32 -4.81 -5.34
N PRO A 120 -12.52 -4.72 -4.73
CA PRO A 120 -12.98 -3.50 -4.06
C PRO A 120 -12.03 -2.96 -2.99
N ILE A 121 -11.34 -3.82 -2.26
CA ILE A 121 -10.35 -3.37 -1.27
C ILE A 121 -9.11 -2.77 -1.94
N ASP A 122 -8.67 -3.29 -3.09
CA ASP A 122 -7.53 -2.74 -3.81
C ASP A 122 -7.88 -1.39 -4.44
N VAL A 123 -9.10 -1.24 -4.98
CA VAL A 123 -9.62 0.05 -5.44
C VAL A 123 -9.68 1.05 -4.29
N LEU A 124 -10.13 0.62 -3.11
CA LEU A 124 -10.17 1.45 -1.91
C LEU A 124 -8.76 1.89 -1.48
N LYS A 125 -7.82 0.95 -1.34
CA LYS A 125 -6.42 1.23 -0.98
C LYS A 125 -5.79 2.23 -1.95
N ARG A 126 -5.95 2.00 -3.24
CA ARG A 126 -5.40 2.85 -4.30
C ARG A 126 -6.03 4.26 -4.31
N THR A 127 -7.35 4.35 -4.21
CA THR A 127 -8.05 5.67 -4.20
C THR A 127 -7.77 6.44 -2.92
N ALA A 128 -7.71 5.76 -1.79
CA ALA A 128 -7.34 6.35 -0.51
C ALA A 128 -5.86 6.75 -0.49
N GLN A 129 -5.01 6.09 -1.29
CA GLN A 129 -3.55 6.17 -1.13
C GLN A 129 -3.14 5.83 0.30
N ALA A 130 -3.87 4.88 0.92
CA ALA A 130 -3.65 4.48 2.29
C ALA A 130 -2.42 3.57 2.35
N ASP A 131 -1.44 3.97 3.14
CA ASP A 131 -0.23 3.17 3.38
C ASP A 131 -0.51 2.04 4.36
N ILE A 132 -1.43 2.27 5.31
CA ILE A 132 -1.85 1.29 6.31
C ILE A 132 -3.37 1.22 6.39
N ILE A 133 -3.88 0.02 6.39
CA ILE A 133 -5.28 -0.30 6.67
C ILE A 133 -5.39 -0.79 8.11
N MET A 134 -6.18 -0.09 8.89
CA MET A 134 -6.57 -0.51 10.23
C MET A 134 -7.92 -1.23 10.12
N ASP A 135 -7.93 -2.56 10.18
CA ASP A 135 -9.18 -3.29 10.18
C ASP A 135 -9.70 -3.49 11.60
N ILE A 136 -10.96 -3.15 11.81
CA ILE A 136 -11.65 -3.28 13.08
C ILE A 136 -12.74 -4.34 13.01
N ASP A 137 -12.63 -5.33 13.87
CA ASP A 137 -13.71 -6.24 14.22
C ASP A 137 -14.22 -5.91 15.62
N PHE A 138 -15.53 -5.79 15.80
CA PHE A 138 -16.09 -5.59 17.11
C PHE A 138 -17.50 -6.19 17.23
N SER A 139 -17.90 -6.45 18.46
CA SER A 139 -19.27 -6.81 18.81
C SER A 139 -19.63 -6.24 20.18
N VAL A 140 -20.87 -5.75 20.30
CA VAL A 140 -21.43 -5.35 21.59
C VAL A 140 -22.11 -6.53 22.21
N LYS A 141 -21.72 -6.86 23.44
CA LYS A 141 -22.28 -7.98 24.22
C LYS A 141 -22.98 -7.46 25.46
N ILE A 142 -23.94 -8.24 25.95
CA ILE A 142 -24.77 -7.91 27.11
C ILE A 142 -24.40 -8.86 28.23
N LYS A 143 -24.22 -8.29 29.44
CA LYS A 143 -24.00 -9.03 30.68
C LYS A 143 -24.93 -8.46 31.76
N GLY A 144 -26.08 -9.11 31.97
CA GLY A 144 -27.15 -8.56 32.83
C GLY A 144 -27.65 -7.22 32.27
N PRO A 145 -27.72 -6.14 33.07
CA PRO A 145 -28.14 -4.82 32.61
C PRO A 145 -27.01 -4.02 31.89
N GLN A 146 -25.81 -4.57 31.81
CA GLN A 146 -24.61 -3.90 31.31
C GLN A 146 -24.26 -4.36 29.90
N ARG A 147 -23.66 -3.46 29.13
CA ARG A 147 -23.06 -3.75 27.80
C ARG A 147 -21.56 -3.65 27.90
N PHE A 148 -20.83 -4.42 27.08
CA PHE A 148 -19.41 -4.29 26.88
C PHE A 148 -19.06 -4.57 25.40
N ILE A 149 -17.91 -4.10 24.98
CA ILE A 149 -17.40 -4.31 23.62
C ILE A 149 -16.31 -5.38 23.64
N THR A 150 -16.38 -6.31 22.71
CA THR A 150 -15.26 -7.18 22.34
C THR A 150 -14.72 -6.64 21.03
N TYR A 151 -13.40 -6.51 20.90
CA TYR A 151 -12.80 -5.93 19.70
C TYR A 151 -11.50 -6.64 19.32
N ASN A 152 -11.17 -6.52 18.03
CA ASN A 152 -9.89 -6.85 17.44
C ASN A 152 -9.54 -5.75 16.41
N LEU A 153 -8.45 -5.04 16.65
CA LEU A 153 -7.96 -3.96 15.79
C LEU A 153 -6.58 -4.35 15.27
N ARG A 154 -6.43 -4.50 13.95
CA ARG A 154 -5.16 -4.82 13.30
C ARG A 154 -4.73 -3.67 12.41
N ALA A 155 -3.44 -3.39 12.37
CA ALA A 155 -2.83 -2.55 11.35
C ALA A 155 -2.12 -3.43 10.33
N VAL A 156 -2.47 -3.27 9.08
CA VAL A 156 -1.96 -4.05 7.95
C VAL A 156 -1.32 -3.10 6.94
N ASP A 157 -0.10 -3.36 6.58
CA ASP A 157 0.59 -2.64 5.50
C ASP A 157 -0.15 -2.88 4.17
N ALA A 158 -0.56 -1.81 3.50
CA ALA A 158 -1.39 -1.88 2.30
C ALA A 158 -0.64 -2.38 1.05
N TYR A 159 0.69 -2.36 1.09
CA TYR A 159 1.55 -2.82 -0.01
C TYR A 159 1.89 -4.29 0.10
N THR A 160 2.21 -4.75 1.32
CA THR A 160 2.69 -6.11 1.55
C THR A 160 1.62 -7.04 2.13
N ASN A 161 0.50 -6.50 2.60
CA ASN A 161 -0.53 -7.19 3.38
C ASN A 161 0.01 -7.83 4.70
N LYS A 162 1.19 -7.41 5.17
CA LYS A 162 1.75 -7.87 6.45
C LYS A 162 1.08 -7.15 7.62
N VAL A 163 0.77 -7.90 8.67
CA VAL A 163 0.28 -7.31 9.92
C VAL A 163 1.44 -6.62 10.63
N ILE A 164 1.30 -5.33 10.90
CA ILE A 164 2.29 -4.52 11.62
C ILE A 164 2.10 -4.70 13.12
N THR A 165 0.85 -4.57 13.55
CA THR A 165 0.47 -4.73 14.96
C THR A 165 -1.00 -5.11 15.06
N ALA A 166 -1.38 -5.71 16.16
CA ALA A 166 -2.76 -6.05 16.45
C ALA A 166 -3.02 -5.95 17.95
N VAL A 167 -4.21 -5.50 18.32
CA VAL A 167 -4.71 -5.52 19.70
C VAL A 167 -6.13 -6.06 19.71
N ALA A 168 -6.42 -6.91 20.69
CA ALA A 168 -7.72 -7.50 20.86
C ALA A 168 -8.06 -7.62 22.36
N GLY A 169 -9.32 -7.52 22.69
CA GLY A 169 -9.75 -7.66 24.08
C GLY A 169 -11.23 -7.38 24.28
N ASP A 170 -11.59 -7.43 25.55
CA ASP A 170 -12.92 -7.11 26.04
C ASP A 170 -12.88 -5.81 26.86
N GLY A 171 -13.79 -4.89 26.56
CA GLY A 171 -14.01 -3.71 27.38
C GLY A 171 -14.70 -4.02 28.71
N LYS A 172 -14.65 -3.07 29.65
CA LYS A 172 -15.35 -3.21 30.93
C LYS A 172 -16.85 -3.04 30.72
N PRO A 173 -17.70 -3.89 31.40
CA PRO A 173 -19.14 -3.73 31.31
C PRO A 173 -19.60 -2.40 31.92
N SER A 174 -20.51 -1.70 31.23
CA SER A 174 -21.14 -0.44 31.68
C SER A 174 -22.64 -0.45 31.38
N GLY A 175 -23.42 0.13 32.29
CA GLY A 175 -24.88 0.28 32.11
C GLY A 175 -25.31 1.55 31.40
N SER A 176 -24.38 2.52 31.22
CA SER A 176 -24.72 3.85 30.71
C SER A 176 -23.74 4.39 29.64
N ALA A 177 -22.59 3.76 29.44
CA ALA A 177 -21.60 4.23 28.47
C ALA A 177 -22.11 4.08 27.03
N SER A 178 -21.79 5.07 26.19
CA SER A 178 -21.95 4.97 24.74
C SER A 178 -20.99 3.94 24.18
N ILE A 179 -21.24 3.46 22.96
CA ILE A 179 -20.37 2.47 22.32
C ILE A 179 -18.96 3.02 22.07
N GLY A 180 -18.83 4.31 21.70
CA GLY A 180 -17.54 4.99 21.55
C GLY A 180 -16.76 5.00 22.85
N LEU A 181 -17.40 5.33 23.97
CA LEU A 181 -16.75 5.33 25.29
C LEU A 181 -16.35 3.90 25.73
N LEU A 182 -17.18 2.88 25.45
CA LEU A 182 -16.82 1.49 25.73
C LEU A 182 -15.57 1.07 24.94
N LEU A 183 -15.44 1.51 23.68
CA LEU A 183 -14.27 1.25 22.87
C LEU A 183 -13.05 2.01 23.39
N GLU A 184 -13.20 3.32 23.64
CA GLU A 184 -12.11 4.17 24.15
C GLU A 184 -11.48 3.55 25.40
N GLU A 185 -12.29 3.21 26.39
CA GLU A 185 -11.81 2.55 27.63
C GLU A 185 -11.15 1.19 27.38
N ALA A 186 -11.63 0.44 26.38
CA ALA A 186 -11.10 -0.87 26.07
C ALA A 186 -9.72 -0.81 25.39
N VAL A 187 -9.50 0.16 24.51
CA VAL A 187 -8.27 0.23 23.69
C VAL A 187 -7.17 1.11 24.29
N LEU A 188 -7.51 2.09 25.16
CA LEU A 188 -6.57 3.12 25.62
C LEU A 188 -5.25 2.57 26.14
N ASN A 189 -5.29 1.48 26.93
CA ASN A 189 -4.09 0.90 27.54
C ASN A 189 -3.12 0.26 26.51
N TYR A 190 -3.59 0.02 25.28
CA TYR A 190 -2.81 -0.65 24.23
C TYR A 190 -2.38 0.31 23.12
N MET A 191 -2.95 1.52 23.11
CA MET A 191 -2.74 2.44 21.98
C MET A 191 -1.32 3.01 21.91
N ASP A 192 -0.61 3.10 23.02
CA ASP A 192 0.76 3.60 23.02
C ASP A 192 1.71 2.57 22.37
N ASP A 193 1.58 1.28 22.72
CA ASP A 193 2.35 0.21 22.07
C ASP A 193 1.93 0.07 20.60
N TYR A 194 0.63 0.19 20.30
CA TYR A 194 0.10 0.13 18.95
C TYR A 194 0.68 1.25 18.06
N THR A 195 0.66 2.48 18.53
CA THR A 195 1.21 3.61 17.76
C THR A 195 2.75 3.59 17.69
N THR A 196 3.43 3.06 18.71
CA THR A 196 4.87 2.83 18.67
C THR A 196 5.24 1.82 17.57
N ALA A 197 4.48 0.72 17.44
CA ALA A 197 4.69 -0.24 16.37
C ALA A 197 4.47 0.38 14.98
N LEU A 198 3.45 1.24 14.83
CA LEU A 198 3.23 2.00 13.59
C LEU A 198 4.41 2.93 13.29
N GLN A 199 4.91 3.66 14.28
CA GLN A 199 6.06 4.56 14.09
C GLN A 199 7.30 3.78 13.66
N ASN A 200 7.61 2.66 14.33
CA ASN A 200 8.74 1.82 13.96
C ASN A 200 8.62 1.29 12.52
N HIS A 201 7.43 0.94 12.08
CA HIS A 201 7.19 0.52 10.71
C HIS A 201 7.45 1.66 9.71
N PHE A 202 7.04 2.88 10.03
CA PHE A 202 7.33 4.05 9.19
C PHE A 202 8.82 4.37 9.13
N ASP A 203 9.51 4.28 10.26
CA ASP A 203 10.94 4.50 10.34
C ASP A 203 11.71 3.44 9.50
N ASP A 204 11.23 2.17 9.50
CA ASP A 204 11.76 1.12 8.62
C ASP A 204 11.57 1.47 7.14
N ILE A 205 10.36 1.85 6.73
CA ILE A 205 10.09 2.26 5.35
C ILE A 205 10.97 3.45 4.94
N PHE A 206 11.16 4.40 5.85
CA PHE A 206 11.98 5.60 5.59
C PHE A 206 13.45 5.26 5.41
N THR A 207 13.96 4.36 6.23
CA THR A 207 15.38 3.99 6.26
C THR A 207 15.73 2.95 5.21
N ASN A 208 14.87 1.96 5.04
CA ASN A 208 15.13 0.76 4.25
C ASN A 208 14.35 0.71 2.92
N GLY A 209 13.58 1.76 2.62
CA GLY A 209 12.72 1.78 1.44
C GLY A 209 11.42 1.01 1.63
N ARG A 210 10.48 1.22 0.72
CA ARG A 210 9.16 0.57 0.71
C ARG A 210 9.27 -0.84 0.10
N GLU A 211 8.69 -1.81 0.75
CA GLU A 211 8.65 -3.18 0.23
C GLU A 211 7.51 -3.33 -0.79
N VAL A 212 7.85 -3.91 -1.95
CA VAL A 212 6.89 -4.22 -3.03
C VAL A 212 7.20 -5.59 -3.64
N VAL A 213 6.28 -6.06 -4.48
CA VAL A 213 6.44 -7.25 -5.32
C VAL A 213 6.57 -6.81 -6.77
N VAL A 214 7.56 -7.36 -7.46
CA VAL A 214 7.77 -7.13 -8.90
C VAL A 214 7.65 -8.45 -9.65
N VAL A 215 6.81 -8.46 -10.67
CA VAL A 215 6.65 -9.63 -11.56
C VAL A 215 7.03 -9.20 -12.96
N LEU A 216 8.03 -9.85 -13.52
CA LEU A 216 8.40 -9.70 -14.91
C LEU A 216 7.80 -10.85 -15.71
N ARG A 217 7.21 -10.54 -16.86
CA ARG A 217 6.62 -11.53 -17.78
C ARG A 217 7.00 -11.22 -19.21
N VAL A 218 6.98 -12.24 -20.01
CA VAL A 218 7.15 -12.14 -21.47
C VAL A 218 5.86 -12.61 -22.13
N TRP A 219 5.43 -11.93 -23.19
CA TRP A 219 4.33 -12.43 -24.01
C TRP A 219 4.73 -13.71 -24.73
N ASP A 220 3.81 -14.70 -24.84
CA ASP A 220 4.07 -16.00 -25.50
C ASP A 220 4.51 -15.87 -26.97
N ASN A 221 4.24 -14.74 -27.61
CA ASN A 221 4.62 -14.44 -29.00
C ASN A 221 5.80 -13.45 -29.10
N ALA A 222 6.51 -13.18 -28.03
CA ALA A 222 7.68 -12.32 -28.06
C ALA A 222 8.89 -13.08 -28.64
N ASP A 223 9.78 -12.39 -29.34
CA ASP A 223 11.01 -12.95 -29.93
C ASP A 223 12.13 -13.11 -28.87
N VAL A 224 11.87 -12.76 -27.63
CA VAL A 224 12.83 -12.81 -26.51
C VAL A 224 12.16 -13.44 -25.28
N ASP A 225 12.98 -14.08 -24.47
CA ASP A 225 12.62 -14.60 -23.14
C ASP A 225 13.72 -14.27 -22.12
N PHE A 226 13.57 -14.73 -20.87
CA PHE A 226 14.57 -14.45 -19.83
C PHE A 226 15.84 -15.30 -19.93
N GLU A 227 15.90 -16.29 -20.81
CA GLU A 227 17.07 -17.10 -21.12
C GLU A 227 17.84 -16.56 -22.35
N THR A 228 17.30 -15.57 -23.04
CA THR A 228 17.95 -14.94 -24.20
C THR A 228 19.18 -14.13 -23.75
N ASP A 229 20.32 -14.38 -24.40
CA ASP A 229 21.59 -13.70 -24.11
C ASP A 229 21.65 -12.29 -24.67
N PHE A 230 22.16 -11.35 -23.86
CA PHE A 230 22.47 -9.98 -24.26
C PHE A 230 23.86 -9.58 -23.77
N GLU A 231 24.49 -8.68 -24.49
CA GLU A 231 25.70 -7.98 -24.02
C GLU A 231 25.28 -6.81 -23.14
N TYR A 232 25.69 -6.82 -21.87
CA TYR A 232 25.41 -5.75 -20.92
C TYR A 232 26.63 -5.47 -20.05
N MET A 233 27.04 -4.20 -19.93
CA MET A 233 28.22 -3.76 -19.17
C MET A 233 29.54 -4.46 -19.60
N GLY A 234 29.63 -4.95 -20.85
CA GLY A 234 30.83 -5.61 -21.39
C GLY A 234 30.89 -7.13 -21.11
N GLU A 235 29.82 -7.70 -20.57
CA GLU A 235 29.65 -9.15 -20.35
C GLU A 235 28.42 -9.66 -21.09
N THR A 236 28.47 -10.91 -21.55
CA THR A 236 27.30 -11.58 -22.14
C THR A 236 26.62 -12.43 -21.07
N GLY A 237 25.32 -12.25 -20.91
CA GLY A 237 24.54 -13.01 -19.93
C GLY A 237 23.07 -13.06 -20.29
N MET A 238 22.35 -13.97 -19.63
CA MET A 238 20.91 -14.13 -19.82
C MET A 238 20.17 -12.88 -19.37
N LEU A 239 19.11 -12.53 -20.08
CA LEU A 239 18.25 -11.39 -19.73
C LEU A 239 17.78 -11.45 -18.26
N GLY A 240 17.47 -12.66 -17.75
CA GLY A 240 17.07 -12.87 -16.35
C GLY A 240 18.14 -12.46 -15.34
N ASP A 241 19.42 -12.74 -15.64
CA ASP A 241 20.54 -12.36 -14.77
C ASP A 241 20.80 -10.84 -14.84
N ILE A 242 20.62 -10.25 -16.02
CA ILE A 242 20.69 -8.79 -16.20
C ILE A 242 19.58 -8.09 -15.41
N MET A 243 18.39 -8.71 -15.26
CA MET A 243 17.33 -8.18 -14.40
C MET A 243 17.77 -8.19 -12.94
N ASP A 244 18.44 -9.25 -12.48
CA ASP A 244 18.98 -9.33 -11.11
C ASP A 244 20.00 -8.21 -10.86
N VAL A 245 20.92 -7.97 -11.79
CA VAL A 245 21.90 -6.85 -11.71
C VAL A 245 21.18 -5.50 -11.64
N TRP A 246 20.15 -5.28 -12.44
CA TRP A 246 19.38 -4.05 -12.38
C TRP A 246 18.68 -3.89 -11.03
N MET A 247 18.13 -4.98 -10.45
CA MET A 247 17.52 -4.95 -9.11
C MET A 247 18.55 -4.61 -8.04
N ASP A 248 19.77 -5.18 -8.10
CA ASP A 248 20.87 -4.85 -7.18
C ASP A 248 21.18 -3.35 -7.18
N ASP A 249 21.27 -2.76 -8.37
CA ASP A 249 21.64 -1.35 -8.53
C ASP A 249 20.54 -0.36 -8.14
N ASN A 250 19.26 -0.77 -8.21
CA ASN A 250 18.13 0.14 -8.08
C ASN A 250 17.30 -0.06 -6.81
N THR A 251 17.54 -1.12 -6.05
CA THR A 251 16.88 -1.34 -4.75
C THR A 251 17.71 -0.74 -3.60
N VAL A 252 17.06 -0.43 -2.50
CA VAL A 252 17.75 0.10 -1.31
C VAL A 252 18.58 -1.01 -0.68
N ASN A 253 19.90 -0.79 -0.59
CA ASN A 253 20.88 -1.75 -0.06
C ASN A 253 20.85 -3.12 -0.78
N SER A 254 20.54 -3.15 -2.09
CA SER A 254 20.44 -4.37 -2.91
C SER A 254 19.48 -5.41 -2.30
N ARG A 255 18.37 -4.94 -1.70
CA ARG A 255 17.44 -5.80 -0.96
C ARG A 255 16.24 -6.19 -1.83
N PHE A 256 16.29 -7.40 -2.32
CA PHE A 256 15.20 -8.10 -3.01
C PHE A 256 15.40 -9.62 -2.89
N SER A 257 14.40 -10.39 -3.26
CA SER A 257 14.47 -11.85 -3.30
C SER A 257 13.82 -12.37 -4.58
N ARG A 258 14.58 -13.01 -5.45
CA ARG A 258 14.03 -13.75 -6.58
C ARG A 258 13.47 -15.08 -6.08
N VAL A 259 12.15 -15.21 -6.03
CA VAL A 259 11.47 -16.38 -5.46
C VAL A 259 11.07 -17.42 -6.51
N SER A 260 10.98 -17.01 -7.76
CA SER A 260 10.77 -17.89 -8.90
C SER A 260 11.30 -17.28 -10.18
N GLY A 261 11.73 -18.13 -11.12
CA GLY A 261 12.18 -17.75 -12.44
C GLY A 261 11.98 -18.91 -13.42
N THR A 262 11.35 -18.59 -14.55
CA THR A 262 11.23 -19.47 -15.72
C THR A 262 11.62 -18.64 -16.95
N GLU A 263 11.71 -19.28 -18.10
CA GLU A 263 11.95 -18.57 -19.37
C GLU A 263 11.00 -17.37 -19.61
N ASN A 264 9.74 -17.45 -19.12
CA ASN A 264 8.72 -16.45 -19.41
C ASN A 264 8.23 -15.66 -18.19
N THR A 265 8.70 -15.97 -16.98
CA THR A 265 8.24 -15.26 -15.76
C THR A 265 9.33 -15.24 -14.69
N ILE A 266 9.58 -14.06 -14.13
CA ILE A 266 10.40 -13.88 -12.92
C ILE A 266 9.58 -13.16 -11.88
N ARG A 267 9.60 -13.64 -10.63
CA ARG A 267 8.95 -13.00 -9.50
C ARG A 267 9.98 -12.62 -8.44
N TYR A 268 9.96 -11.35 -8.10
CA TYR A 268 10.73 -10.78 -7.01
C TYR A 268 9.81 -10.38 -5.86
N GLU A 269 10.18 -10.77 -4.66
CA GLU A 269 9.52 -10.37 -3.42
C GLU A 269 10.49 -9.62 -2.52
N GLN A 270 9.96 -8.94 -1.51
CA GLN A 270 10.74 -8.12 -0.57
C GLN A 270 11.61 -7.08 -1.29
N VAL A 271 11.15 -6.58 -2.44
CA VAL A 271 11.86 -5.56 -3.22
C VAL A 271 11.77 -4.24 -2.50
N ARG A 272 12.88 -3.76 -1.95
CA ARG A 272 12.96 -2.49 -1.21
C ARG A 272 13.22 -1.33 -2.18
N ILE A 273 12.14 -0.68 -2.62
CA ILE A 273 12.24 0.47 -3.53
C ILE A 273 12.52 1.75 -2.74
N PRO A 274 13.33 2.69 -3.28
CA PRO A 274 13.51 4.00 -2.66
C PRO A 274 12.20 4.78 -2.64
N LEU A 275 11.98 5.60 -1.61
CA LEU A 275 10.79 6.46 -1.53
C LEU A 275 10.85 7.65 -2.49
N PHE A 276 12.07 8.06 -2.85
CA PHE A 276 12.32 9.20 -3.71
C PHE A 276 13.34 8.86 -4.78
N LYS A 277 13.19 9.47 -5.93
CA LYS A 277 14.15 9.40 -7.04
C LYS A 277 14.49 10.82 -7.50
N LEU A 278 15.75 11.03 -7.82
CA LEU A 278 16.19 12.27 -8.45
C LEU A 278 15.70 12.30 -9.91
N SER A 279 14.86 13.28 -10.26
CA SER A 279 14.34 13.46 -11.60
C SER A 279 14.39 14.93 -11.97
N PHE A 280 15.07 15.27 -13.09
CA PHE A 280 15.30 16.65 -13.53
C PHE A 280 15.91 17.54 -12.42
N GLY A 281 16.87 17.01 -11.66
CA GLY A 281 17.54 17.72 -10.55
C GLY A 281 16.70 17.97 -9.31
N LYS A 282 15.53 17.32 -9.19
CA LYS A 282 14.63 17.42 -8.02
C LYS A 282 14.29 16.02 -7.49
N GLU A 283 14.23 15.90 -6.17
CA GLU A 283 13.67 14.71 -5.53
C GLU A 283 12.16 14.63 -5.78
N ARG A 284 11.73 13.46 -6.23
CA ARG A 284 10.31 13.15 -6.44
C ARG A 284 9.99 11.83 -5.80
N ALA A 285 8.86 11.76 -5.10
CA ALA A 285 8.35 10.51 -4.58
C ALA A 285 8.07 9.55 -5.75
N ILE A 286 8.40 8.27 -5.54
CA ILE A 286 8.10 7.21 -6.49
C ILE A 286 7.30 6.11 -5.79
N ASP A 287 6.51 5.42 -6.58
CA ASP A 287 5.76 4.23 -6.24
C ASP A 287 6.32 3.01 -7.00
N ALA A 288 5.69 1.85 -6.85
CA ALA A 288 6.08 0.63 -7.55
C ALA A 288 6.10 0.82 -9.08
N ARG A 289 5.13 1.57 -9.62
CA ARG A 289 5.09 1.89 -11.06
C ARG A 289 6.26 2.77 -11.48
N GLY A 290 6.53 3.82 -10.72
CA GLY A 290 7.66 4.72 -10.98
C GLY A 290 9.00 4.01 -10.93
N PHE A 291 9.15 3.03 -10.01
CA PHE A 291 10.32 2.19 -9.90
C PHE A 291 10.49 1.32 -11.16
N ILE A 292 9.50 0.53 -11.51
CA ILE A 292 9.60 -0.43 -12.63
C ILE A 292 9.67 0.24 -14.01
N ASN A 293 9.17 1.46 -14.15
CA ASN A 293 9.35 2.25 -15.37
C ASN A 293 10.84 2.54 -15.66
N GLY A 294 11.70 2.54 -14.64
CA GLY A 294 13.15 2.63 -14.79
C GLY A 294 13.69 1.43 -15.56
N LEU A 295 13.28 0.22 -15.17
CA LEU A 295 13.62 -1.02 -15.86
C LEU A 295 13.07 -1.03 -17.30
N GLY A 296 11.79 -0.67 -17.49
CA GLY A 296 11.21 -0.56 -18.83
C GLY A 296 11.95 0.42 -19.74
N SER A 297 12.50 1.50 -19.17
CA SER A 297 13.29 2.47 -19.93
C SER A 297 14.66 1.90 -20.33
N MET A 298 15.32 1.12 -19.46
CA MET A 298 16.56 0.41 -19.77
C MET A 298 16.32 -0.61 -20.90
N LEU A 299 15.29 -1.43 -20.78
CA LEU A 299 14.96 -2.46 -21.74
C LEU A 299 14.61 -1.89 -23.14
N LYS A 300 14.05 -0.70 -23.20
CA LYS A 300 13.73 -0.02 -24.45
C LYS A 300 14.98 0.49 -25.19
N ALA A 301 16.07 0.74 -24.47
CA ALA A 301 17.34 1.22 -25.04
C ALA A 301 18.15 0.06 -25.63
N GLU A 302 19.14 0.39 -26.47
CA GLU A 302 20.16 -0.59 -26.91
C GLU A 302 20.96 -1.11 -25.69
N PRO A 303 21.38 -2.36 -25.70
CA PRO A 303 21.28 -3.34 -26.79
C PRO A 303 19.94 -4.10 -26.83
N PHE A 304 19.04 -3.90 -25.87
CA PHE A 304 17.85 -4.74 -25.70
C PHE A 304 16.78 -4.45 -26.76
N ASN A 305 16.41 -3.19 -26.97
CA ASN A 305 15.34 -2.76 -27.87
C ASN A 305 13.97 -3.44 -27.59
N ILE A 306 13.72 -3.81 -26.33
CA ILE A 306 12.51 -4.52 -25.90
C ILE A 306 11.47 -3.52 -25.46
N GLN A 307 10.28 -3.53 -26.09
CA GLN A 307 9.12 -2.79 -25.62
C GLN A 307 8.53 -3.48 -24.40
N SER A 308 7.91 -2.71 -23.52
CA SER A 308 7.28 -3.27 -22.32
C SER A 308 6.06 -2.47 -21.89
N LYS A 309 5.16 -3.12 -21.15
CA LYS A 309 3.97 -2.50 -20.54
C LYS A 309 3.95 -2.76 -19.05
N VAL A 310 3.60 -1.71 -18.28
CA VAL A 310 3.45 -1.80 -16.83
C VAL A 310 1.99 -1.96 -16.46
N TYR A 311 1.72 -2.92 -15.56
CA TYR A 311 0.42 -3.14 -14.95
C TYR A 311 0.56 -3.08 -13.42
N GLU A 312 -0.34 -2.36 -12.77
CA GLU A 312 -0.41 -2.28 -11.31
C GLU A 312 -1.49 -3.22 -10.79
N ARG A 313 -1.16 -3.95 -9.72
CA ARG A 313 -2.11 -4.79 -8.98
C ARG A 313 -2.16 -4.31 -7.53
N GLY A 314 -3.12 -3.49 -7.21
CA GLY A 314 -3.17 -2.78 -5.93
C GLY A 314 -2.02 -1.78 -5.80
N LEU A 315 -1.53 -1.56 -4.58
CA LEU A 315 -0.43 -0.61 -4.30
C LEU A 315 0.95 -1.27 -4.32
N GLY A 316 1.02 -2.53 -3.93
CA GLY A 316 2.29 -3.19 -3.61
C GLY A 316 2.78 -4.20 -4.64
N GLU A 317 2.04 -4.49 -5.70
CA GLU A 317 2.46 -5.41 -6.75
C GLU A 317 2.44 -4.71 -8.11
N VAL A 318 3.52 -4.84 -8.86
CA VAL A 318 3.66 -4.29 -10.20
C VAL A 318 4.18 -5.35 -11.16
N TRP A 319 3.60 -5.39 -12.34
CA TRP A 319 4.00 -6.26 -13.42
C TRP A 319 4.62 -5.47 -14.56
N LEU A 320 5.74 -5.95 -15.08
CA LEU A 320 6.31 -5.49 -16.32
C LEU A 320 6.22 -6.63 -17.33
N ILE A 321 5.48 -6.41 -18.41
CA ILE A 321 5.30 -7.41 -19.45
C ILE A 321 6.11 -6.97 -20.67
N LEU A 322 7.03 -7.82 -21.08
CA LEU A 322 7.99 -7.60 -22.16
C LEU A 322 7.41 -8.08 -23.50
N GLY A 323 7.81 -7.41 -24.58
CA GLY A 323 7.37 -7.69 -25.93
C GLY A 323 6.12 -6.89 -26.32
N GLU A 324 5.74 -6.99 -27.58
CA GLU A 324 4.49 -6.44 -28.13
C GLU A 324 3.45 -7.55 -28.22
N LYS A 325 2.18 -7.18 -27.94
CA LYS A 325 1.06 -8.11 -28.04
C LYS A 325 0.61 -8.22 -29.48
#